data_ea8a8418c0edbd458d8abdbd9d56d158
#
_entry.id   ea8a8418c0edbd458d8abdbd9d56d158
#
_cell.length_a   1.000
_cell.length_b   1.000
_cell.length_c   1.000
_cell.angle_alpha   90.00
_cell.angle_beta   90.00
_cell.angle_gamma   90.00
#
_symmetry.space_group_name_H-M   'P 1'
#
loop_
_entity.id
_entity.type
_entity.pdbx_description
1 polymer ?
#
loop_
_entity_poly.entity_id
_entity_poly.type
_entity_poly.pdbx_seq_one_letter_code
_entity_poly.pdbx_strand_id
1 'polypeptide(L)'
;QKQIKLGLSQSEAFKKVTPKREALYKFMDVGIQGYIDVIEYEGDEVNLMDYKTSKKFKITPEYELQLAIYAFMYHRQHGVMPTRAGIYFLKHGVLHLDVNMDLVKWAEKEIKEIHELTDTSDIDDYPKTITPLCKWRSGQCDFYDACFPKNEQKGLNDY
;
A
#
# COMPACT_ATOMS: atom_id res chain seq x y z
N GLN A 1 18.21 25.38 6.11
CA GLN A 1 19.36 26.30 5.97
C GLN A 1 19.92 26.32 4.54
N LYS A 2 20.13 25.16 3.88
CA LYS A 2 20.69 25.07 2.51
C LYS A 2 19.81 25.80 1.47
N GLN A 3 18.49 25.72 1.58
CA GLN A 3 17.55 26.36 0.66
C GLN A 3 17.47 27.90 0.89
N ILE A 4 17.64 28.35 2.12
CA ILE A 4 17.72 29.79 2.44
C ILE A 4 18.97 30.41 1.81
N LYS A 5 20.10 29.69 1.78
CA LYS A 5 21.31 30.12 1.09
C LYS A 5 21.15 30.29 -0.42
N LEU A 6 20.11 29.70 -1.02
CA LEU A 6 19.74 29.87 -2.43
C LEU A 6 18.82 31.10 -2.68
N GLY A 7 18.67 31.99 -1.69
CA GLY A 7 17.88 33.22 -1.82
C GLY A 7 16.38 33.03 -1.64
N LEU A 8 15.92 31.88 -1.17
CA LEU A 8 14.51 31.65 -0.84
C LEU A 8 14.16 32.25 0.51
N SER A 9 12.94 32.77 0.65
CA SER A 9 12.38 33.10 1.95
C SER A 9 12.31 31.84 2.84
N GLN A 10 12.22 32.04 4.16
CA GLN A 10 12.12 30.96 5.12
C GLN A 10 10.88 30.07 4.84
N SER A 11 9.74 30.69 4.48
CA SER A 11 8.50 29.99 4.13
C SER A 11 8.64 29.14 2.86
N GLU A 12 9.26 29.69 1.82
CA GLU A 12 9.51 28.95 0.56
C GLU A 12 10.51 27.81 0.75
N ALA A 13 11.57 28.07 1.53
CA ALA A 13 12.55 27.04 1.88
C ALA A 13 11.89 25.91 2.68
N PHE A 14 10.99 26.22 3.62
CA PHE A 14 10.25 25.24 4.39
C PHE A 14 9.33 24.41 3.50
N LYS A 15 8.55 25.04 2.62
CA LYS A 15 7.67 24.32 1.67
C LYS A 15 8.42 23.34 0.78
N LYS A 16 9.63 23.72 0.31
CA LYS A 16 10.46 22.87 -0.56
C LYS A 16 11.04 21.63 0.13
N VAL A 17 11.27 21.70 1.45
CA VAL A 17 11.87 20.57 2.21
C VAL A 17 10.83 19.81 3.02
N THR A 18 9.57 20.27 3.05
CA THR A 18 8.50 19.58 3.76
C THR A 18 7.96 18.45 2.88
N PRO A 19 7.98 17.19 3.35
CA PRO A 19 7.42 16.09 2.63
C PRO A 19 5.92 16.29 2.37
N LYS A 20 5.44 15.84 1.21
CA LYS A 20 4.02 15.74 0.93
C LYS A 20 3.48 14.52 1.66
N ARG A 21 2.43 14.69 2.46
CA ARG A 21 1.82 13.62 3.27
C ARG A 21 0.43 13.30 2.76
N GLU A 22 0.04 12.03 2.91
CA GLU A 22 -1.30 11.52 2.57
C GLU A 22 -1.75 12.02 1.19
N ALA A 23 -0.87 11.82 0.19
CA ALA A 23 -1.14 12.27 -1.15
C ALA A 23 -2.11 11.32 -1.84
N LEU A 24 -3.34 11.79 -2.11
CA LEU A 24 -4.35 11.02 -2.83
C LEU A 24 -3.99 10.90 -4.31
N TYR A 25 -4.00 9.69 -4.80
CA TYR A 25 -3.93 9.34 -6.22
C TYR A 25 -5.20 8.57 -6.61
N LYS A 26 -5.77 8.89 -7.76
CA LYS A 26 -6.99 8.27 -8.24
C LYS A 26 -6.95 8.11 -9.75
N PHE A 27 -7.10 6.89 -10.23
CA PHE A 27 -7.09 6.51 -11.65
C PHE A 27 -8.29 5.64 -11.94
N MET A 28 -9.37 6.27 -12.44
CA MET A 28 -10.65 5.59 -12.68
C MET A 28 -10.58 4.60 -13.85
N ASP A 29 -9.69 4.84 -14.79
CA ASP A 29 -9.48 4.01 -15.98
C ASP A 29 -8.82 2.65 -15.68
N VAL A 30 -8.11 2.55 -14.56
CA VAL A 30 -7.54 1.30 -14.05
C VAL A 30 -8.15 0.89 -12.70
N GLY A 31 -9.21 1.57 -12.26
CA GLY A 31 -9.96 1.21 -11.06
C GLY A 31 -9.18 1.29 -9.74
N ILE A 32 -8.15 2.14 -9.64
CA ILE A 32 -7.33 2.25 -8.44
C ILE A 32 -7.42 3.65 -7.82
N GLN A 33 -7.50 3.68 -6.49
CA GLN A 33 -7.23 4.87 -5.70
C GLN A 33 -6.51 4.51 -4.41
N GLY A 34 -5.69 5.42 -3.91
CA GLY A 34 -4.98 5.24 -2.66
C GLY A 34 -4.24 6.49 -2.23
N TYR A 35 -3.75 6.46 -1.01
CA TYR A 35 -2.90 7.49 -0.46
C TYR A 35 -1.46 6.99 -0.40
N ILE A 36 -0.52 7.82 -0.86
CA ILE A 36 0.89 7.62 -0.54
C ILE A 36 1.15 8.37 0.77
N ASP A 37 1.61 7.66 1.79
CA ASP A 37 1.74 8.23 3.13
C ASP A 37 2.68 9.44 3.14
N VAL A 38 3.85 9.30 2.52
CA VAL A 38 4.84 10.37 2.43
C VAL A 38 5.59 10.35 1.10
N ILE A 39 5.74 11.53 0.51
CA ILE A 39 6.60 11.75 -0.65
C ILE A 39 7.66 12.77 -0.24
N GLU A 40 8.90 12.35 -0.23
CA GLU A 40 10.06 13.19 0.08
C GLU A 40 10.78 13.58 -1.21
N TYR A 41 11.21 14.84 -1.27
CA TYR A 41 11.96 15.39 -2.39
C TYR A 41 13.34 15.83 -1.89
N GLU A 42 14.39 15.24 -2.43
CA GLU A 42 15.76 15.61 -2.14
C GLU A 42 16.51 15.93 -3.45
N GLY A 43 16.53 17.23 -3.80
CA GLY A 43 16.99 17.63 -5.13
C GLY A 43 16.06 17.09 -6.21
N ASP A 44 16.61 16.30 -7.11
CA ASP A 44 15.87 15.61 -8.18
C ASP A 44 15.40 14.21 -7.77
N GLU A 45 15.78 13.75 -6.57
CA GLU A 45 15.37 12.45 -6.06
C GLU A 45 13.97 12.52 -5.43
N VAL A 46 13.19 11.46 -5.67
CA VAL A 46 11.87 11.27 -5.10
C VAL A 46 11.83 9.95 -4.34
N ASN A 47 11.55 10.04 -3.04
CA ASN A 47 11.43 8.88 -2.17
C ASN A 47 9.98 8.74 -1.70
N LEU A 48 9.39 7.58 -1.94
CA LEU A 48 8.04 7.23 -1.46
C LEU A 48 8.19 6.44 -0.17
N MET A 49 7.50 6.88 0.89
CA MET A 49 7.66 6.26 2.20
C MET A 49 6.31 5.88 2.80
N ASP A 50 6.31 4.75 3.50
CA ASP A 50 5.21 4.26 4.31
C ASP A 50 5.66 4.06 5.76
N TYR A 51 4.77 4.28 6.73
CA TYR A 51 5.05 4.14 8.16
C TYR A 51 4.46 2.84 8.72
N LYS A 52 5.30 2.05 9.39
CA LYS A 52 4.87 0.79 10.03
C LYS A 52 5.27 0.73 11.50
N THR A 53 4.32 0.28 12.34
CA THR A 53 4.55 -0.02 13.76
C THR A 53 5.01 -1.46 14.00
N SER A 54 5.21 -2.25 12.93
CA SER A 54 5.60 -3.66 13.00
C SER A 54 6.82 -3.88 13.88
N LYS A 55 6.82 -4.98 14.63
CA LYS A 55 7.97 -5.45 15.41
C LYS A 55 9.04 -6.10 14.53
N LYS A 56 8.65 -6.58 13.33
CA LYS A 56 9.57 -7.21 12.39
C LYS A 56 10.20 -6.14 11.50
N PHE A 57 11.52 -6.04 11.52
CA PHE A 57 12.27 -5.13 10.65
C PHE A 57 12.61 -5.82 9.33
N LYS A 58 11.61 -5.91 8.45
CA LYS A 58 11.75 -6.58 7.15
C LYS A 58 10.66 -6.08 6.21
N ILE A 59 11.01 -5.83 4.94
CA ILE A 59 10.04 -5.68 3.85
C ILE A 59 9.55 -7.09 3.49
N THR A 60 8.28 -7.35 3.73
CA THR A 60 7.59 -8.59 3.35
C THR A 60 7.07 -8.46 1.91
N PRO A 61 6.68 -9.57 1.24
CA PRO A 61 6.07 -9.49 -0.10
C PRO A 61 4.87 -8.55 -0.18
N GLU A 62 4.04 -8.50 0.87
CA GLU A 62 2.88 -7.62 0.95
C GLU A 62 3.31 -6.14 1.04
N TYR A 63 4.38 -5.85 1.77
CA TYR A 63 4.93 -4.49 1.85
C TYR A 63 5.62 -4.10 0.54
N GLU A 64 6.30 -5.04 -0.10
CA GLU A 64 6.92 -4.81 -1.41
C GLU A 64 5.86 -4.49 -2.46
N LEU A 65 4.74 -5.22 -2.50
CA LEU A 65 3.61 -4.93 -3.38
C LEU A 65 2.99 -3.56 -3.08
N GLN A 66 2.82 -3.19 -1.81
CA GLN A 66 2.33 -1.86 -1.44
C GLN A 66 3.23 -0.76 -1.99
N LEU A 67 4.55 -0.91 -1.84
CA LEU A 67 5.53 0.06 -2.36
C LEU A 67 5.56 0.07 -3.90
N ALA A 68 5.36 -1.08 -4.54
CA ALA A 68 5.23 -1.18 -6.00
C ALA A 68 3.99 -0.43 -6.50
N ILE A 69 2.86 -0.54 -5.80
CA ILE A 69 1.63 0.20 -6.11
C ILE A 69 1.86 1.72 -5.92
N TYR A 70 2.57 2.14 -4.87
CA TYR A 70 2.94 3.55 -4.68
C TYR A 70 3.79 4.06 -5.86
N ALA A 71 4.78 3.27 -6.28
CA ALA A 71 5.64 3.62 -7.42
C ALA A 71 4.84 3.70 -8.73
N PHE A 72 3.93 2.76 -8.97
CA PHE A 72 3.01 2.77 -10.11
C PHE A 72 2.14 4.04 -10.11
N MET A 73 1.47 4.36 -9.00
CA MET A 73 0.62 5.55 -8.89
C MET A 73 1.41 6.83 -9.12
N TYR A 74 2.60 6.94 -8.53
CA TYR A 74 3.45 8.11 -8.69
C TYR A 74 3.92 8.26 -10.14
N HIS A 75 4.46 7.20 -10.72
CA HIS A 75 4.94 7.19 -12.10
C HIS A 75 3.82 7.55 -13.09
N ARG A 76 2.65 6.97 -12.92
CA ARG A 76 1.48 7.23 -13.77
C ARG A 76 1.03 8.69 -13.71
N GLN A 77 1.04 9.31 -12.54
CA GLN A 77 0.62 10.69 -12.35
C GLN A 77 1.62 11.71 -12.88
N HIS A 78 2.92 11.44 -12.70
CA HIS A 78 3.96 12.43 -12.92
C HIS A 78 4.81 12.17 -14.18
N GLY A 79 4.71 11.00 -14.79
CA GLY A 79 5.52 10.59 -15.94
C GLY A 79 7.01 10.36 -15.60
N VAL A 80 7.38 10.46 -14.33
CA VAL A 80 8.76 10.25 -13.84
C VAL A 80 8.79 9.12 -12.83
N MET A 81 9.91 8.38 -12.83
CA MET A 81 10.11 7.27 -11.89
C MET A 81 10.55 7.82 -10.54
N PRO A 82 9.96 7.42 -9.41
CA PRO A 82 10.54 7.69 -8.11
C PRO A 82 11.89 6.98 -7.98
N THR A 83 12.82 7.57 -7.23
CA THR A 83 14.16 7.03 -7.03
C THR A 83 14.13 5.79 -6.14
N ARG A 84 13.37 5.87 -5.05
CA ARG A 84 13.25 4.79 -4.05
C ARG A 84 11.82 4.74 -3.52
N ALA A 85 11.47 3.55 -3.04
CA ALA A 85 10.34 3.37 -2.15
C ALA A 85 10.81 2.69 -0.87
N GLY A 86 10.20 3.00 0.27
CA GLY A 86 10.69 2.46 1.53
C GLY A 86 9.65 2.45 2.64
N ILE A 87 9.99 1.77 3.71
CA ILE A 87 9.19 1.67 4.93
C ILE A 87 10.01 2.22 6.09
N TYR A 88 9.42 3.18 6.79
CA TYR A 88 9.92 3.64 8.07
C TYR A 88 9.29 2.81 9.19
N PHE A 89 10.04 1.85 9.70
CA PHE A 89 9.65 1.11 10.90
C PHE A 89 9.93 1.96 12.12
N LEU A 90 8.89 2.46 12.79
CA LEU A 90 9.01 3.45 13.87
C LEU A 90 9.94 3.02 15.02
N LYS A 91 10.17 1.72 15.21
CA LYS A 91 11.03 1.17 16.27
C LYS A 91 12.43 0.78 15.81
N HIS A 92 12.68 0.78 14.50
CA HIS A 92 13.87 0.14 13.95
C HIS A 92 14.63 1.01 12.95
N GLY A 93 13.94 1.92 12.24
CA GLY A 93 14.53 2.73 11.17
C GLY A 93 13.94 2.44 9.80
N VAL A 94 14.68 2.74 8.76
CA VAL A 94 14.19 2.72 7.37
C VAL A 94 14.78 1.55 6.61
N LEU A 95 13.96 0.89 5.79
CA LEU A 95 14.38 -0.01 4.73
C LEU A 95 13.86 0.54 3.40
N HIS A 96 14.72 0.54 2.38
CA HIS A 96 14.40 0.97 1.03
C HIS A 96 14.52 -0.17 0.04
N LEU A 97 13.80 -0.04 -1.05
CA LEU A 97 14.02 -0.75 -2.30
C LEU A 97 14.19 0.27 -3.44
N ASP A 98 14.99 -0.09 -4.42
CA ASP A 98 15.15 0.70 -5.64
C ASP A 98 13.92 0.50 -6.53
N VAL A 99 13.41 1.61 -7.07
CA VAL A 99 12.26 1.57 -7.98
C VAL A 99 12.75 1.46 -9.41
N ASN A 100 12.23 0.48 -10.11
CA ASN A 100 12.50 0.27 -11.53
C ASN A 100 11.20 -0.05 -12.28
N MET A 101 11.27 -0.15 -13.60
CA MET A 101 10.11 -0.42 -14.43
C MET A 101 9.52 -1.82 -14.19
N ASP A 102 10.31 -2.80 -13.77
CA ASP A 102 9.81 -4.15 -13.49
C ASP A 102 8.91 -4.16 -12.26
N LEU A 103 9.29 -3.39 -11.22
CA LEU A 103 8.47 -3.18 -10.02
C LEU A 103 7.12 -2.53 -10.37
N VAL A 104 7.15 -1.50 -11.23
CA VAL A 104 5.92 -0.80 -11.67
C VAL A 104 5.03 -1.71 -12.50
N LYS A 105 5.59 -2.50 -13.43
CA LYS A 105 4.84 -3.48 -14.23
C LYS A 105 4.26 -4.61 -13.39
N TRP A 106 4.98 -5.03 -12.35
CA TRP A 106 4.44 -6.01 -11.41
C TRP A 106 3.19 -5.46 -10.71
N ALA A 107 3.23 -4.24 -10.18
CA ALA A 107 2.06 -3.61 -9.57
C ALA A 107 0.88 -3.49 -10.57
N GLU A 108 1.16 -3.08 -11.80
CA GLU A 108 0.13 -2.98 -12.85
C GLU A 108 -0.52 -4.32 -13.15
N LYS A 109 0.28 -5.39 -13.23
CA LYS A 109 -0.20 -6.76 -13.43
C LYS A 109 -1.08 -7.22 -12.27
N GLU A 110 -0.64 -7.04 -11.03
CA GLU A 110 -1.41 -7.42 -9.84
C GLU A 110 -2.76 -6.68 -9.76
N ILE A 111 -2.76 -5.37 -10.07
CA ILE A 111 -3.99 -4.57 -10.12
C ILE A 111 -4.96 -5.16 -11.14
N LYS A 112 -4.47 -5.48 -12.35
CA LYS A 112 -5.28 -6.07 -13.41
C LYS A 112 -5.83 -7.44 -13.02
N GLU A 113 -4.99 -8.32 -12.47
CA GLU A 113 -5.40 -9.65 -12.01
C GLU A 113 -6.47 -9.58 -10.91
N ILE A 114 -6.35 -8.64 -9.96
CA ILE A 114 -7.38 -8.41 -8.94
C ILE A 114 -8.71 -8.02 -9.59
N HIS A 115 -8.71 -7.11 -10.56
CA HIS A 115 -9.94 -6.72 -11.26
C HIS A 115 -10.55 -7.89 -12.02
N GLU A 116 -9.74 -8.65 -12.75
CA GLU A 116 -10.22 -9.84 -13.49
C GLU A 116 -10.85 -10.88 -12.54
N LEU A 117 -10.26 -11.08 -11.36
CA LEU A 117 -10.76 -12.01 -10.35
C LEU A 117 -12.01 -11.50 -9.60
N THR A 118 -12.28 -10.19 -9.62
CA THR A 118 -13.37 -9.56 -8.88
C THR A 118 -14.44 -8.94 -9.79
N ASP A 119 -14.39 -9.20 -11.09
CA ASP A 119 -15.35 -8.68 -12.09
C ASP A 119 -16.63 -9.53 -12.20
N THR A 120 -16.99 -10.24 -11.16
CA THR A 120 -18.19 -11.07 -11.11
C THR A 120 -19.02 -10.73 -9.87
N SER A 121 -20.34 -10.86 -9.99
CA SER A 121 -21.28 -10.78 -8.86
C SER A 121 -21.71 -12.15 -8.36
N ASP A 122 -21.23 -13.25 -8.97
CA ASP A 122 -21.54 -14.60 -8.54
C ASP A 122 -20.73 -14.97 -7.31
N ILE A 123 -21.42 -15.33 -6.22
CA ILE A 123 -20.78 -15.70 -4.96
C ILE A 123 -19.93 -16.99 -5.07
N ASP A 124 -20.26 -17.86 -6.01
CA ASP A 124 -19.56 -19.12 -6.22
C ASP A 124 -18.15 -18.90 -6.84
N ASP A 125 -17.92 -17.76 -7.46
CA ASP A 125 -16.60 -17.35 -7.96
C ASP A 125 -15.64 -16.90 -6.85
N TYR A 126 -16.14 -16.71 -5.62
CA TYR A 126 -15.35 -16.29 -4.45
C TYR A 126 -15.18 -17.46 -3.46
N PRO A 127 -14.15 -18.29 -3.62
CA PRO A 127 -13.98 -19.45 -2.76
C PRO A 127 -13.76 -19.02 -1.30
N LYS A 128 -14.49 -19.69 -0.40
CA LYS A 128 -14.38 -19.46 1.03
C LYS A 128 -12.96 -19.76 1.53
N THR A 129 -12.29 -18.78 2.07
CA THR A 129 -10.97 -18.94 2.70
C THR A 129 -11.09 -18.91 4.22
N ILE A 130 -10.88 -20.06 4.86
CA ILE A 130 -10.97 -20.18 6.31
C ILE A 130 -9.61 -19.87 6.93
N THR A 131 -9.59 -18.86 7.79
CA THR A 131 -8.38 -18.42 8.51
C THR A 131 -8.72 -18.14 9.98
N PRO A 132 -7.72 -18.01 10.89
CA PRO A 132 -7.96 -17.55 12.26
C PRO A 132 -8.63 -16.17 12.35
N LEU A 133 -8.65 -15.39 11.26
CA LEU A 133 -9.34 -14.10 11.17
C LEU A 133 -10.85 -14.24 10.95
N CYS A 134 -11.38 -15.44 10.70
CA CYS A 134 -12.83 -15.65 10.61
C CYS A 134 -13.51 -15.53 11.98
N LYS A 135 -12.83 -16.00 13.05
CA LYS A 135 -13.33 -15.90 14.41
C LYS A 135 -12.17 -15.78 15.39
N TRP A 136 -12.25 -14.85 16.32
CA TRP A 136 -11.26 -14.61 17.35
C TRP A 136 -11.91 -14.48 18.74
N ARG A 137 -11.10 -14.35 19.79
CA ARG A 137 -11.57 -14.40 21.18
C ARG A 137 -12.69 -13.39 21.51
N SER A 138 -12.64 -12.19 20.92
CA SER A 138 -13.57 -11.09 21.24
C SER A 138 -14.52 -10.73 20.09
N GLY A 139 -14.53 -11.48 18.98
CA GLY A 139 -15.36 -11.17 17.83
C GLY A 139 -15.18 -12.13 16.66
N GLN A 140 -15.78 -11.78 15.56
CA GLN A 140 -15.73 -12.53 14.31
C GLN A 140 -15.75 -11.61 13.11
N CYS A 141 -15.40 -12.14 11.92
CA CYS A 141 -15.53 -11.47 10.64
C CYS A 141 -17.00 -11.09 10.39
N ASP A 142 -17.24 -9.93 9.79
CA ASP A 142 -18.61 -9.44 9.48
C ASP A 142 -19.38 -10.41 8.57
N PHE A 143 -18.67 -11.16 7.74
CA PHE A 143 -19.24 -12.18 6.86
C PHE A 143 -19.28 -13.59 7.46
N TYR A 144 -18.95 -13.74 8.76
CA TYR A 144 -18.88 -15.05 9.39
C TYR A 144 -20.16 -15.87 9.25
N ASP A 145 -21.30 -15.28 9.52
CA ASP A 145 -22.59 -15.98 9.48
C ASP A 145 -23.02 -16.33 8.03
N ALA A 146 -22.58 -15.56 7.03
CA ALA A 146 -22.75 -15.90 5.62
C ALA A 146 -21.86 -17.09 5.21
N CYS A 147 -20.61 -17.09 5.67
CA CYS A 147 -19.68 -18.18 5.40
C CYS A 147 -20.00 -19.48 6.17
N PHE A 148 -20.62 -19.36 7.36
CA PHE A 148 -20.90 -20.47 8.27
C PHE A 148 -22.36 -20.41 8.72
N PRO A 149 -23.34 -20.70 7.85
CA PRO A 149 -24.76 -20.68 8.21
C PRO A 149 -25.05 -21.68 9.34
N LYS A 150 -25.93 -21.31 10.27
CA LYS A 150 -26.22 -22.07 11.50
C LYS A 150 -26.60 -23.53 11.29
N ASN A 151 -27.10 -23.88 10.10
CA ASN A 151 -27.47 -25.25 9.75
C ASN A 151 -26.26 -26.16 9.49
N GLU A 152 -25.09 -25.61 9.19
CA GLU A 152 -23.83 -26.35 8.95
C GLU A 152 -22.92 -26.40 10.18
N GLN A 153 -23.22 -25.63 11.23
CA GLN A 153 -22.36 -25.53 12.44
C GLN A 153 -22.43 -26.77 13.34
N LYS A 154 -23.33 -27.73 13.11
CA LYS A 154 -23.46 -28.93 13.91
C LYS A 154 -22.31 -29.95 13.76
N GLY A 155 -21.41 -29.77 12.83
CA GLY A 155 -20.27 -30.66 12.57
C GLY A 155 -18.88 -30.10 12.88
N LEU A 156 -18.75 -28.84 13.32
CA LEU A 156 -17.46 -28.15 13.47
C LEU A 156 -16.91 -28.12 14.92
N ASN A 157 -17.59 -28.74 15.87
CA ASN A 157 -17.14 -28.78 17.28
C ASN A 157 -16.15 -29.90 17.61
N ASP A 158 -15.64 -30.64 16.62
CA ASP A 158 -14.74 -31.79 16.83
C ASP A 158 -13.30 -31.57 16.29
N TYR A 159 -12.83 -30.28 16.23
CA TYR A 159 -11.43 -30.00 15.92
C TYR A 159 -10.78 -29.05 16.91
#